data_db5d5f379f02e5e3d7d384eaefffac6a
#
_entry.id   db5d5f379f02e5e3d7d384eaefffac6a
#
_cell.length_a   1.000
_cell.length_b   1.000
_cell.length_c   1.000
_cell.angle_alpha   90.00
_cell.angle_beta   90.00
_cell.angle_gamma   90.00
#
_symmetry.space_group_name_H-M   'P 1'
#
loop_
_entity.id
_entity.type
_entity.pdbx_description
1 polymer ?
#
loop_
_entity_poly.entity_id
_entity_poly.type
_entity_poly.pdbx_seq_one_letter_code
_entity_poly.pdbx_strand_id
1 'polypeptide(L)'
;FVQDNQSSSTKGVLRGMHYQINFPQDKLVRVISGEVYDAVVDLREGSKTYGKAFGVVLSAENKKQLFIPKGFAHGFVVLSDYAEFFYKVSDFYHPNDEGGLLWNDPEVGIDWPIKDESELNIIERDKNWPTLAELKNR
;
A
#
# COMPACT_ATOMS: atom_id res chain seq x y z
N PHE A 1 9.73 1.95 16.41
CA PHE A 1 9.57 2.81 15.23
C PHE A 1 10.62 3.89 15.23
N VAL A 2 11.30 4.07 14.10
CA VAL A 2 12.45 4.97 14.00
C VAL A 2 12.21 6.16 13.07
N GLN A 3 11.12 6.13 12.30
CA GLN A 3 10.79 7.19 11.34
C GLN A 3 9.29 7.38 11.25
N ASP A 4 8.87 8.64 11.15
CA ASP A 4 7.48 9.02 10.86
C ASP A 4 7.42 9.61 9.47
N ASN A 5 6.31 9.37 8.76
CA ASN A 5 6.06 9.93 7.44
C ASN A 5 4.64 10.49 7.38
N GLN A 6 4.49 11.61 6.73
CA GLN A 6 3.19 12.24 6.53
C GLN A 6 3.10 12.76 5.11
N SER A 7 1.98 12.49 4.45
CA SER A 7 1.74 12.96 3.09
C SER A 7 0.29 13.35 2.92
N SER A 8 0.02 14.16 1.92
CA SER A 8 -1.34 14.53 1.56
C SER A 8 -1.58 14.24 0.09
N SER A 9 -2.82 13.93 -0.24
CA SER A 9 -3.21 13.57 -1.60
C SER A 9 -4.67 13.90 -1.84
N THR A 10 -5.02 14.06 -3.11
CA THR A 10 -6.38 14.34 -3.54
C THR A 10 -7.10 13.07 -3.98
N LYS A 11 -8.42 13.17 -4.17
CA LYS A 11 -9.27 12.04 -4.53
C LYS A 11 -8.75 11.29 -5.75
N GLY A 12 -8.78 9.97 -5.68
CA GLY A 12 -8.37 9.09 -6.76
C GLY A 12 -6.89 8.80 -6.85
N VAL A 13 -6.05 9.49 -6.07
CA VAL A 13 -4.63 9.17 -6.02
C VAL A 13 -4.47 7.77 -5.41
N LEU A 14 -3.83 6.89 -6.17
CA LEU A 14 -3.48 5.53 -5.74
C LEU A 14 -1.96 5.40 -5.73
N ARG A 15 -1.42 4.94 -4.62
CA ARG A 15 0.02 4.70 -4.47
C ARG A 15 0.24 3.27 -4.01
N GLY A 16 1.21 2.59 -4.61
CA GLY A 16 1.56 1.24 -4.21
C GLY A 16 1.76 0.30 -5.39
N MET A 17 1.86 -0.92 -5.17
CA MET A 17 2.00 -1.63 -3.86
C MET A 17 3.48 -1.72 -3.55
N HIS A 18 3.92 -1.14 -2.47
CA HIS A 18 5.35 -0.97 -2.16
C HIS A 18 5.81 -1.81 -0.97
N TYR A 19 7.09 -2.21 -1.02
CA TYR A 19 7.80 -2.83 0.11
C TYR A 19 9.30 -2.57 -0.04
N GLN A 20 10.05 -2.77 1.03
CA GLN A 20 11.51 -2.74 0.97
C GLN A 20 12.05 -4.17 0.99
N ILE A 21 13.07 -4.44 0.19
CA ILE A 21 13.58 -5.78 -0.10
C ILE A 21 14.56 -6.25 0.98
N ASN A 22 15.63 -5.49 1.21
CA ASN A 22 16.69 -5.84 2.15
C ASN A 22 16.50 -5.20 3.52
N PHE A 23 15.73 -4.12 3.58
CA PHE A 23 15.43 -3.39 4.82
C PHE A 23 13.92 -3.32 5.03
N PRO A 24 13.25 -4.48 5.17
CA PRO A 24 11.79 -4.49 5.28
C PRO A 24 11.33 -3.73 6.53
N GLN A 25 10.16 -3.11 6.42
CA GLN A 25 9.60 -2.27 7.47
C GLN A 25 8.30 -2.84 7.99
N ASP A 26 8.16 -2.86 9.34
CA ASP A 26 6.84 -2.87 9.95
C ASP A 26 6.29 -1.45 9.85
N LYS A 27 5.00 -1.31 9.59
CA LYS A 27 4.34 -0.02 9.46
C LYS A 27 3.13 0.07 10.36
N LEU A 28 2.91 1.22 10.95
CA LEU A 28 1.68 1.55 11.64
C LEU A 28 1.08 2.77 10.96
N VAL A 29 -0.06 2.58 10.30
CA VAL A 29 -0.64 3.60 9.42
C VAL A 29 -1.97 4.10 9.96
N ARG A 30 -2.25 5.39 9.74
CA ARG A 30 -3.53 6.02 10.07
C ARG A 30 -3.78 7.22 9.17
N VAL A 31 -5.03 7.66 9.12
CA VAL A 31 -5.46 8.84 8.38
C VAL A 31 -5.80 9.96 9.37
N ILE A 32 -5.15 11.11 9.22
CA ILE A 32 -5.36 12.27 10.09
C ILE A 32 -6.56 13.10 9.60
N SER A 33 -6.71 13.21 8.29
CA SER A 33 -7.79 13.96 7.64
C SER A 33 -8.26 13.20 6.41
N GLY A 34 -9.57 13.13 6.20
CA GLY A 34 -10.15 12.45 5.06
C GLY A 34 -10.29 10.95 5.22
N GLU A 35 -10.29 10.24 4.09
CA GLU A 35 -10.58 8.81 4.03
C GLU A 35 -9.79 8.15 2.91
N VAL A 36 -9.21 6.98 3.20
CA VAL A 36 -8.54 6.15 2.20
C VAL A 36 -9.01 4.71 2.32
N TYR A 37 -8.91 3.96 1.23
CA TYR A 37 -8.93 2.50 1.27
C TYR A 37 -7.47 2.03 1.27
N ASP A 38 -7.08 1.35 2.33
CA ASP A 38 -5.72 0.87 2.53
C ASP A 38 -5.67 -0.62 2.25
N ALA A 39 -4.72 -1.05 1.41
CA ALA A 39 -4.61 -2.44 0.96
C ALA A 39 -3.23 -2.99 1.23
N VAL A 40 -3.19 -4.25 1.62
CA VAL A 40 -1.94 -4.99 1.85
C VAL A 40 -2.02 -6.34 1.15
N VAL A 41 -0.86 -6.85 0.73
CA VAL A 41 -0.74 -8.17 0.12
C VAL A 41 0.41 -8.90 0.81
N ASP A 42 0.15 -10.11 1.29
CA ASP A 42 1.17 -10.93 1.94
C ASP A 42 2.14 -11.46 0.89
N LEU A 43 3.40 -11.05 0.97
CA LEU A 43 4.48 -11.53 0.09
C LEU A 43 5.52 -12.35 0.86
N ARG A 44 5.21 -12.78 2.07
CA ARG A 44 6.13 -13.59 2.88
C ARG A 44 6.22 -15.00 2.30
N GLU A 45 7.42 -15.40 1.93
CA GLU A 45 7.68 -16.74 1.39
C GLU A 45 7.28 -17.80 2.40
N GLY A 46 6.54 -18.82 1.95
CA GLY A 46 6.07 -19.90 2.81
C GLY A 46 4.86 -19.57 3.70
N SER A 47 4.36 -18.35 3.67
CA SER A 47 3.16 -17.99 4.42
C SER A 47 1.92 -18.66 3.85
N LYS A 48 1.02 -19.09 4.73
CA LYS A 48 -0.27 -19.67 4.32
C LYS A 48 -1.16 -18.67 3.57
N THR A 49 -0.92 -17.38 3.76
CA THR A 49 -1.67 -16.32 3.10
C THR A 49 -0.87 -15.62 2.00
N TYR A 50 0.21 -16.24 1.53
CA TYR A 50 1.01 -15.67 0.44
C TYR A 50 0.12 -15.33 -0.76
N GLY A 51 0.26 -14.10 -1.25
CA GLY A 51 -0.51 -13.61 -2.39
C GLY A 51 -1.94 -13.15 -2.05
N LYS A 52 -2.36 -13.28 -0.81
CA LYS A 52 -3.70 -12.85 -0.38
C LYS A 52 -3.69 -11.37 -0.04
N ALA A 53 -4.76 -10.68 -0.45
CA ALA A 53 -4.95 -9.27 -0.19
C ALA A 53 -5.94 -9.05 0.96
N PHE A 54 -5.70 -8.01 1.72
CA PHE A 54 -6.64 -7.50 2.72
C PHE A 54 -6.75 -5.98 2.54
N GLY A 55 -7.96 -5.46 2.68
CA GLY A 55 -8.20 -4.03 2.58
C GLY A 55 -9.12 -3.54 3.68
N VAL A 56 -8.94 -2.29 4.06
CA VAL A 56 -9.74 -1.65 5.09
C VAL A 56 -9.83 -0.16 4.83
N VAL A 57 -10.97 0.44 5.14
CA VAL A 57 -11.14 1.89 5.10
C VAL A 57 -10.54 2.48 6.37
N LEU A 58 -9.62 3.43 6.19
CA LEU A 58 -9.05 4.23 7.27
C LEU A 58 -9.50 5.68 7.09
N SER A 59 -9.99 6.29 8.16
CA SER A 59 -10.44 7.69 8.10
C SER A 59 -10.14 8.40 9.41
N ALA A 60 -10.13 9.74 9.34
CA ALA A 60 -10.04 10.56 10.55
C ALA A 60 -11.24 10.29 11.48
N GLU A 61 -12.39 9.98 10.88
CA GLU A 61 -13.63 9.76 11.61
C GLU A 61 -13.66 8.41 12.32
N ASN A 62 -13.27 7.31 11.64
CA ASN A 62 -13.28 5.98 12.25
C ASN A 62 -12.08 5.73 13.16
N LYS A 63 -11.02 6.52 13.03
CA LYS A 63 -9.81 6.48 13.88
C LYS A 63 -9.10 5.13 13.89
N LYS A 64 -9.35 4.31 12.88
CA LYS A 64 -8.68 3.01 12.76
C LYS A 64 -7.21 3.20 12.39
N GLN A 65 -6.39 2.33 12.95
CA GLN A 65 -4.99 2.19 12.58
C GLN A 65 -4.75 0.78 12.08
N LEU A 66 -3.85 0.63 11.13
CA LEU A 66 -3.49 -0.67 10.57
C LEU A 66 -2.01 -0.94 10.83
N PHE A 67 -1.72 -2.06 11.50
CA PHE A 67 -0.37 -2.54 11.63
C PHE A 67 -0.05 -3.49 10.48
N ILE A 68 1.01 -3.18 9.74
CA ILE A 68 1.44 -3.94 8.56
C ILE A 68 2.80 -4.55 8.86
N PRO A 69 2.87 -5.89 9.07
CA PRO A 69 4.15 -6.55 9.33
C PRO A 69 5.11 -6.48 8.15
N LYS A 70 6.39 -6.69 8.43
CA LYS A 70 7.41 -6.89 7.39
C LYS A 70 6.97 -7.98 6.43
N GLY A 71 7.29 -7.80 5.15
CA GLY A 71 6.98 -8.79 4.11
C GLY A 71 5.65 -8.59 3.41
N PHE A 72 4.89 -7.54 3.77
CA PHE A 72 3.67 -7.19 3.06
C PHE A 72 3.93 -6.03 2.10
N ALA A 73 3.36 -6.12 0.90
CA ALA A 73 3.25 -4.97 0.01
C ALA A 73 2.07 -4.11 0.49
N HIS A 74 2.21 -2.79 0.36
CA HIS A 74 1.25 -1.83 0.91
C HIS A 74 0.92 -0.75 -0.11
N GLY A 75 -0.34 -0.38 -0.17
CA GLY A 75 -0.81 0.72 -1.00
C GLY A 75 -2.15 1.25 -0.52
N PHE A 76 -2.58 2.36 -1.11
CA PHE A 76 -3.85 2.97 -0.74
C PHE A 76 -4.41 3.78 -1.90
N VAL A 77 -5.71 4.04 -1.86
CA VAL A 77 -6.38 4.97 -2.76
C VAL A 77 -7.19 5.96 -1.93
N VAL A 78 -7.14 7.23 -2.30
CA VAL A 78 -7.85 8.32 -1.61
C VAL A 78 -9.30 8.34 -2.05
N LEU A 79 -10.22 8.27 -1.08
CA LEU A 79 -11.67 8.24 -1.33
C LEU A 79 -12.33 9.59 -1.15
N SER A 80 -11.82 10.45 -0.26
CA SER A 80 -12.30 11.80 -0.02
C SER A 80 -11.63 12.80 -0.96
N ASP A 81 -12.12 14.04 -1.00
CA ASP A 81 -11.54 15.08 -1.85
C ASP A 81 -10.07 15.34 -1.51
N TYR A 82 -9.73 15.18 -0.23
CA TYR A 82 -8.40 15.36 0.31
C TYR A 82 -8.19 14.38 1.45
N ALA A 83 -6.99 13.82 1.55
CA ALA A 83 -6.62 12.96 2.68
C ALA A 83 -5.20 13.26 3.14
N GLU A 84 -5.00 13.22 4.45
CA GLU A 84 -3.70 13.35 5.08
C GLU A 84 -3.35 12.02 5.73
N PHE A 85 -2.28 11.39 5.25
CA PHE A 85 -1.88 10.04 5.60
C PHE A 85 -0.62 10.09 6.43
N PHE A 86 -0.61 9.35 7.54
CA PHE A 86 0.50 9.33 8.49
C PHE A 86 0.87 7.90 8.82
N TYR A 87 2.17 7.59 8.82
CA TYR A 87 2.60 6.26 9.23
C TYR A 87 3.98 6.27 9.88
N LYS A 88 4.16 5.31 10.80
CA LYS A 88 5.42 5.04 11.48
C LYS A 88 6.03 3.79 10.89
N VAL A 89 7.35 3.76 10.77
CA VAL A 89 8.08 2.61 10.22
C VAL A 89 9.18 2.16 11.17
N SER A 90 9.45 0.85 11.18
CA SER A 90 10.42 0.23 12.08
C SER A 90 11.86 0.27 11.56
N ASP A 91 12.05 0.63 10.30
CA ASP A 91 13.37 0.84 9.71
C ASP A 91 13.31 2.06 8.80
N PHE A 92 14.45 2.69 8.56
CA PHE A 92 14.52 3.88 7.73
C PHE A 92 14.19 3.57 6.28
N TYR A 93 13.64 4.57 5.59
CA TYR A 93 13.36 4.45 4.15
C TYR A 93 14.66 4.43 3.36
N HIS A 94 14.81 3.42 2.51
CA HIS A 94 15.94 3.26 1.59
C HIS A 94 15.40 3.33 0.15
N PRO A 95 15.54 4.48 -0.53
CA PRO A 95 14.94 4.65 -1.89
C PRO A 95 15.43 3.62 -2.91
N ASN A 96 16.66 3.14 -2.78
CA ASN A 96 17.23 2.15 -3.70
C ASN A 96 16.85 0.71 -3.36
N ASP A 97 16.12 0.51 -2.28
CA ASP A 97 15.71 -0.81 -1.79
C ASP A 97 14.24 -1.11 -2.04
N GLU A 98 13.53 -0.19 -2.68
CA GLU A 98 12.10 -0.32 -2.88
C GLU A 98 11.76 -1.31 -3.98
N GLY A 99 10.83 -2.23 -3.67
CA GLY A 99 10.20 -3.11 -4.63
C GLY A 99 8.72 -2.83 -4.70
N GLY A 100 8.05 -3.46 -5.63
CA GLY A 100 6.63 -3.26 -5.81
C GLY A 100 5.91 -4.43 -6.43
N LEU A 101 4.60 -4.41 -6.28
CA LEU A 101 3.66 -5.35 -6.88
C LEU A 101 2.64 -4.54 -7.66
N LEU A 102 2.26 -5.02 -8.83
CA LEU A 102 1.29 -4.33 -9.69
C LEU A 102 -0.06 -4.21 -8.98
N TRP A 103 -0.58 -2.98 -8.89
CA TRP A 103 -1.80 -2.66 -8.14
C TRP A 103 -3.04 -3.40 -8.62
N ASN A 104 -3.13 -3.69 -9.91
CA ASN A 104 -4.29 -4.35 -10.52
C ASN A 104 -3.99 -5.78 -11.00
N ASP A 105 -3.03 -6.43 -10.38
CA ASP A 105 -2.71 -7.82 -10.72
C ASP A 105 -3.96 -8.70 -10.54
N PRO A 106 -4.43 -9.36 -11.60
CA PRO A 106 -5.65 -10.17 -11.53
C PRO A 106 -5.53 -11.40 -10.64
N GLU A 107 -4.33 -11.95 -10.48
CA GLU A 107 -4.10 -13.09 -9.57
C GLU A 107 -4.31 -12.70 -8.11
N VAL A 108 -3.89 -11.51 -7.73
CA VAL A 108 -4.07 -10.98 -6.38
C VAL A 108 -5.51 -10.49 -6.18
N GLY A 109 -6.04 -9.77 -7.15
CA GLY A 109 -7.42 -9.34 -7.14
C GLY A 109 -7.79 -8.39 -6.02
N ILE A 110 -6.97 -7.36 -5.77
CA ILE A 110 -7.33 -6.34 -4.77
C ILE A 110 -8.65 -5.69 -5.16
N ASP A 111 -9.60 -5.68 -4.23
CA ASP A 111 -10.93 -5.12 -4.48
C ASP A 111 -10.96 -3.62 -4.21
N TRP A 112 -10.34 -2.86 -5.10
CA TRP A 112 -10.33 -1.41 -4.99
C TRP A 112 -11.74 -0.84 -5.12
N PRO A 113 -12.13 0.10 -4.24
CA PRO A 113 -13.51 0.66 -4.29
C PRO A 113 -13.76 1.59 -5.46
N ILE A 114 -12.71 2.10 -6.11
CA ILE A 114 -12.84 2.88 -7.35
C ILE A 114 -12.61 1.95 -8.52
N LYS A 115 -13.66 1.64 -9.28
CA LYS A 115 -13.61 0.65 -10.36
C LYS A 115 -13.25 1.24 -11.72
N ASP A 116 -13.54 2.52 -11.93
CA ASP A 116 -13.23 3.21 -13.18
C ASP A 116 -11.81 3.76 -13.11
N GLU A 117 -10.91 3.18 -13.91
CA GLU A 117 -9.50 3.59 -13.94
C GLU A 117 -9.32 5.05 -14.36
N SER A 118 -10.28 5.63 -15.09
CA SER A 118 -10.22 7.05 -15.46
C SER A 118 -10.33 7.98 -14.26
N GLU A 119 -10.84 7.49 -13.14
CA GLU A 119 -10.93 8.23 -11.88
C GLU A 119 -9.70 8.09 -11.00
N LEU A 120 -8.74 7.24 -11.40
CA LEU A 120 -7.51 7.00 -10.65
C LEU A 120 -6.37 7.87 -11.18
N ASN A 121 -5.55 8.34 -10.26
CA ASN A 121 -4.32 9.05 -10.57
C ASN A 121 -3.14 8.24 -10.00
N ILE A 122 -2.42 7.56 -10.88
CA ILE A 122 -1.33 6.65 -10.52
C ILE A 122 -0.07 7.13 -11.22
N ILE A 123 1.03 7.29 -10.49
CA ILE A 123 2.32 7.68 -11.09
C ILE A 123 2.83 6.54 -11.99
N GLU A 124 3.62 6.89 -12.99
CA GLU A 124 4.08 5.96 -14.02
C GLU A 124 4.85 4.77 -13.42
N ARG A 125 5.68 5.02 -12.43
CA ARG A 125 6.43 3.95 -11.74
C ARG A 125 5.50 2.89 -11.16
N ASP A 126 4.38 3.29 -10.56
CA ASP A 126 3.45 2.37 -9.92
C ASP A 126 2.60 1.57 -10.90
N LYS A 127 2.58 1.96 -12.17
CA LYS A 127 1.92 1.20 -13.24
C LYS A 127 2.79 0.07 -13.78
N ASN A 128 4.08 0.08 -13.47
CA ASN A 128 5.07 -0.81 -14.09
C ASN A 128 5.71 -1.80 -13.13
N TRP A 129 5.17 -1.97 -11.93
CA TRP A 129 5.63 -3.00 -11.01
C TRP A 129 5.31 -4.40 -11.54
N PRO A 130 6.11 -5.41 -11.15
CA PRO A 130 5.84 -6.78 -11.61
C PRO A 130 4.55 -7.35 -11.01
N THR A 131 4.00 -8.33 -11.71
CA THR A 131 2.89 -9.14 -11.21
C THR A 131 3.37 -10.14 -10.17
N LEU A 132 2.44 -10.75 -9.43
CA LEU A 132 2.77 -11.80 -8.47
C LEU A 132 3.47 -12.98 -9.16
N ALA A 133 2.99 -13.36 -10.35
CA ALA A 133 3.61 -14.44 -11.14
C ALA A 133 5.07 -14.13 -11.48
N GLU A 134 5.35 -12.90 -11.87
CA GLU A 134 6.71 -12.45 -12.16
C GLU A 134 7.59 -12.45 -10.90
N LEU A 135 7.04 -12.06 -9.75
CA LEU A 135 7.77 -12.09 -8.48
C LEU A 135 8.13 -13.52 -8.05
N LYS A 136 7.23 -14.48 -8.27
CA LYS A 136 7.47 -15.90 -7.95
C LYS A 136 8.63 -16.51 -8.75
N ASN A 137 8.88 -15.98 -9.94
CA ASN A 137 9.88 -16.51 -10.85
C ASN A 137 11.26 -15.84 -10.72
N ARG A 138 11.44 -15.05 -9.69
CA ARG A 138 12.72 -14.38 -9.43
C ARG A 138 13.61 -15.12 -8.46
#